data_88e1f3f2f2dc1065965d4c79791575c5
#
_entry.id   88e1f3f2f2dc1065965d4c79791575c5
#
_cell.length_a   1.000
_cell.length_b   1.000
_cell.length_c   1.000
_cell.angle_alpha   90.00
_cell.angle_beta   90.00
_cell.angle_gamma   90.00
#
_symmetry.space_group_name_H-M   'P 1'
#
loop_
_entity.id
_entity.type
_entity.pdbx_description
1 polymer ?
#
loop_
_entity_poly.entity_id
_entity_poly.type
_entity_poly.pdbx_seq_one_letter_code
_entity_poly.pdbx_strand_id
1 'polypeptide(L)'
;NTDMILHIGADLETTPWGFAGQFPSNVLYFWQQLGKKQVFVSPDLNYSGAVHASKWIAILPNTDAAMHLAIAHTWMTEGTYDKDYVATHVVGFDKFEDYVLGREDGVPKTPEWASAKTHVPEWTIKALAREWAKQATTVMHFYGGSYVRGPYSHEPARLEACLLGMQGLGKPGVHQYYKMGGDDHWMNDTPRPKRTIPDMRMKFDPTIEKGSTEEGGPPPAWNIFPGQKQLAVSSKQIIPKPQLAQAILEGSCWSSGSTQQFMHLEDQFKRYEYPIPKEEGGTEIHMIWMDNPCRTTCWNDGFKTVEAFRSPKIETIVVQHLWLENDTVLADIILPINTKLEEEDIGRMSAGGRSVHGILMENQAIDPIGESLSDY
;
A
#
# COMPACT_ATOMS: atom_id res chain seq x y z
N ASN A 1 -8.38 15.86 16.73
CA ASN A 1 -8.53 17.16 16.02
C ASN A 1 -9.25 17.02 14.66
N THR A 2 -9.42 15.80 14.14
CA THR A 2 -10.18 15.53 12.91
C THR A 2 -11.68 15.65 13.17
N ASP A 3 -12.41 16.27 12.27
CA ASP A 3 -13.88 16.38 12.32
C ASP A 3 -14.54 15.31 11.45
N MET A 4 -13.96 15.06 10.27
CA MET A 4 -14.45 14.07 9.31
C MET A 4 -13.34 13.10 8.91
N ILE A 5 -13.68 11.83 8.82
CA ILE A 5 -12.81 10.79 8.28
C ILE A 5 -13.42 10.34 6.95
N LEU A 6 -12.64 10.48 5.89
CA LEU A 6 -13.03 10.07 4.55
C LEU A 6 -12.31 8.76 4.21
N HIS A 7 -13.08 7.67 4.15
CA HIS A 7 -12.57 6.34 3.80
C HIS A 7 -12.71 6.14 2.29
N ILE A 8 -11.60 5.93 1.59
CA ILE A 8 -11.59 5.73 0.14
C ILE A 8 -11.16 4.30 -0.15
N GLY A 9 -12.10 3.48 -0.58
CA GLY A 9 -11.90 2.07 -0.86
C GLY A 9 -11.42 1.24 0.33
N ALA A 10 -11.54 1.76 1.55
CA ALA A 10 -11.05 1.11 2.76
C ALA A 10 -12.15 0.29 3.44
N ASP A 11 -11.82 -0.93 3.82
CA ASP A 11 -12.65 -1.80 4.66
C ASP A 11 -11.81 -2.40 5.80
N LEU A 12 -11.78 -1.71 6.92
CA LEU A 12 -10.96 -2.10 8.06
C LEU A 12 -11.52 -3.32 8.80
N GLU A 13 -12.82 -3.59 8.67
CA GLU A 13 -13.46 -4.74 9.31
C GLU A 13 -13.03 -6.05 8.66
N THR A 14 -12.98 -6.11 7.34
CA THR A 14 -12.65 -7.33 6.61
C THR A 14 -11.19 -7.38 6.14
N THR A 15 -10.50 -6.23 6.12
CA THR A 15 -9.08 -6.16 5.78
C THR A 15 -8.29 -5.55 6.93
N PRO A 16 -8.19 -6.26 8.08
CA PRO A 16 -7.57 -5.72 9.31
C PRO A 16 -6.03 -5.77 9.29
N TRP A 17 -5.42 -5.82 8.15
CA TRP A 17 -3.97 -5.96 7.97
C TRP A 17 -3.20 -4.96 8.83
N GLY A 18 -2.27 -5.48 9.57
CA GLY A 18 -1.47 -4.67 10.48
C GLY A 18 -2.14 -4.37 11.82
N PHE A 19 -3.34 -4.89 12.06
CA PHE A 19 -4.03 -4.77 13.34
C PHE A 19 -4.27 -6.14 13.95
N ALA A 20 -4.04 -6.27 15.25
CA ALA A 20 -4.31 -7.49 15.97
C ALA A 20 -5.82 -7.59 16.30
N GLY A 21 -6.42 -8.73 15.99
CA GLY A 21 -7.78 -9.06 16.42
C GLY A 21 -8.83 -8.05 15.99
N GLN A 22 -9.65 -7.62 16.92
CA GLN A 22 -10.76 -6.67 16.70
C GLN A 22 -10.36 -5.20 16.82
N PHE A 23 -9.07 -4.88 16.76
CA PHE A 23 -8.62 -3.51 16.95
C PHE A 23 -9.19 -2.55 15.89
N PRO A 24 -9.30 -2.89 14.60
CA PRO A 24 -9.91 -2.01 13.61
C PRO A 24 -11.36 -1.68 13.92
N SER A 25 -12.16 -2.68 14.25
CA SER A 25 -13.56 -2.50 14.67
C SER A 25 -13.65 -1.56 15.88
N ASN A 26 -12.84 -1.81 16.90
CA ASN A 26 -12.80 -0.95 18.09
C ASN A 26 -12.44 0.50 17.76
N VAL A 27 -11.51 0.73 16.84
CA VAL A 27 -11.12 2.07 16.41
C VAL A 27 -12.27 2.77 15.66
N LEU A 28 -12.95 2.08 14.76
CA LEU A 28 -14.09 2.63 14.03
C LEU A 28 -15.24 3.00 14.98
N TYR A 29 -15.57 2.12 15.93
CA TYR A 29 -16.55 2.41 16.98
C TYR A 29 -16.12 3.58 17.88
N PHE A 30 -14.85 3.64 18.25
CA PHE A 30 -14.32 4.73 19.06
C PHE A 30 -14.45 6.08 18.35
N TRP A 31 -14.14 6.17 17.07
CA TRP A 31 -14.36 7.37 16.29
C TRP A 31 -15.83 7.76 16.22
N GLN A 32 -16.70 6.78 16.10
CA GLN A 32 -18.15 7.00 16.10
C GLN A 32 -18.63 7.52 17.46
N GLN A 33 -18.15 6.94 18.56
CA GLN A 33 -18.44 7.42 19.92
C GLN A 33 -17.93 8.85 20.18
N LEU A 34 -16.82 9.21 19.56
CA LEU A 34 -16.31 10.59 19.59
C LEU A 34 -17.11 11.55 18.69
N GLY A 35 -18.17 11.10 18.04
CA GLY A 35 -18.98 11.91 17.14
C GLY A 35 -18.28 12.27 15.83
N LYS A 36 -17.22 11.54 15.44
CA LYS A 36 -16.52 11.79 14.18
C LYS A 36 -17.38 11.32 13.01
N LYS A 37 -17.54 12.22 12.04
CA LYS A 37 -18.25 11.88 10.81
C LYS A 37 -17.38 10.95 9.97
N GLN A 38 -17.95 9.81 9.57
CA GLN A 38 -17.27 8.83 8.72
C GLN A 38 -17.99 8.74 7.38
N VAL A 39 -17.30 9.15 6.31
CA VAL A 39 -17.81 9.06 4.93
C VAL A 39 -17.04 7.98 4.22
N PHE A 40 -17.76 7.02 3.63
CA PHE A 40 -17.17 5.93 2.87
C PHE A 40 -17.43 6.12 1.39
N VAL A 41 -16.36 6.07 0.60
CA VAL A 41 -16.40 6.07 -0.87
C VAL A 41 -15.87 4.72 -1.33
N SER A 42 -16.77 3.88 -1.82
CA SER A 42 -16.44 2.52 -2.24
C SER A 42 -17.45 1.99 -3.25
N PRO A 43 -17.06 1.04 -4.13
CA PRO A 43 -17.98 0.49 -5.13
C PRO A 43 -19.15 -0.28 -4.51
N ASP A 44 -18.91 -0.91 -3.39
CA ASP A 44 -19.87 -1.71 -2.63
C ASP A 44 -20.08 -1.13 -1.24
N LEU A 45 -21.21 -1.43 -0.64
CA LEU A 45 -21.47 -1.18 0.77
C LEU A 45 -20.80 -2.30 1.60
N ASN A 46 -19.48 -2.17 1.78
CA ASN A 46 -18.67 -3.11 2.53
C ASN A 46 -19.02 -3.11 4.03
N TYR A 47 -18.44 -4.03 4.80
CA TYR A 47 -18.76 -4.17 6.22
C TYR A 47 -18.50 -2.91 7.04
N SER A 48 -17.36 -2.27 6.83
CA SER A 48 -17.04 -1.02 7.53
C SER A 48 -18.04 0.08 7.18
N GLY A 49 -18.39 0.21 5.92
CA GLY A 49 -19.39 1.16 5.46
C GLY A 49 -20.78 0.85 5.99
N ALA A 50 -21.19 -0.42 6.00
CA ALA A 50 -22.50 -0.83 6.47
C ALA A 50 -22.74 -0.54 7.97
N VAL A 51 -21.68 -0.63 8.79
CA VAL A 51 -21.78 -0.46 10.25
C VAL A 51 -21.46 0.96 10.70
N HIS A 52 -20.49 1.62 10.07
CA HIS A 52 -19.91 2.85 10.62
C HIS A 52 -20.16 4.10 9.78
N ALA A 53 -20.67 3.97 8.54
CA ALA A 53 -20.83 5.13 7.68
C ALA A 53 -21.90 6.10 8.15
N SER A 54 -21.53 7.35 8.31
CA SER A 54 -22.50 8.47 8.35
C SER A 54 -23.08 8.71 6.94
N LYS A 55 -22.27 8.41 5.90
CA LYS A 55 -22.64 8.48 4.51
C LYS A 55 -21.80 7.50 3.69
N TRP A 56 -22.45 6.74 2.84
CA TRP A 56 -21.82 5.95 1.79
C TRP A 56 -22.05 6.60 0.42
N ILE A 57 -21.00 6.64 -0.39
CA ILE A 57 -21.00 7.15 -1.76
C ILE A 57 -20.51 6.01 -2.65
N ALA A 58 -21.45 5.45 -3.43
CA ALA A 58 -21.13 4.41 -4.40
C ALA A 58 -20.39 5.03 -5.59
N ILE A 59 -19.20 4.51 -5.90
CA ILE A 59 -18.36 4.96 -7.01
C ILE A 59 -18.01 3.78 -7.91
N LEU A 60 -17.88 3.99 -9.21
CA LEU A 60 -17.33 2.95 -10.08
C LEU A 60 -15.87 2.67 -9.74
N PRO A 61 -15.45 1.39 -9.75
CA PRO A 61 -14.05 1.03 -9.49
C PRO A 61 -13.07 1.79 -10.39
N ASN A 62 -11.94 2.20 -9.83
CA ASN A 62 -10.85 2.92 -10.52
C ASN A 62 -11.22 4.29 -11.10
N THR A 63 -12.24 4.94 -10.58
CA THR A 63 -12.64 6.28 -11.04
C THR A 63 -12.43 7.39 -9.99
N ASP A 64 -11.79 7.08 -8.89
CA ASP A 64 -11.52 8.01 -7.77
C ASP A 64 -10.76 9.25 -8.23
N ALA A 65 -9.83 9.11 -9.17
CA ALA A 65 -9.11 10.23 -9.75
C ALA A 65 -10.04 11.30 -10.36
N ALA A 66 -11.09 10.86 -11.05
CA ALA A 66 -12.07 11.79 -11.63
C ALA A 66 -12.86 12.52 -10.54
N MET A 67 -13.21 11.83 -9.45
CA MET A 67 -13.88 12.46 -8.31
C MET A 67 -12.96 13.47 -7.61
N HIS A 68 -11.69 13.13 -7.41
CA HIS A 68 -10.72 14.03 -6.79
C HIS A 68 -10.52 15.32 -7.61
N LEU A 69 -10.41 15.19 -8.93
CA LEU A 69 -10.30 16.35 -9.83
C LEU A 69 -11.54 17.24 -9.75
N ALA A 70 -12.73 16.67 -9.67
CA ALA A 70 -13.96 17.43 -9.55
C ALA A 70 -14.12 18.13 -8.18
N ILE A 71 -13.60 17.53 -7.12
CA ILE A 71 -13.50 18.17 -5.80
C ILE A 71 -12.55 19.35 -5.89
N ALA A 72 -11.37 19.19 -6.48
CA ALA A 72 -10.42 20.28 -6.70
C ALA A 72 -11.05 21.42 -7.53
N HIS A 73 -11.73 21.07 -8.62
CA HIS A 73 -12.44 22.04 -9.45
C HIS A 73 -13.46 22.85 -8.64
N THR A 74 -14.25 22.17 -7.82
CA THR A 74 -15.24 22.84 -6.96
C THR A 74 -14.57 23.82 -6.00
N TRP A 75 -13.50 23.40 -5.35
CA TRP A 75 -12.74 24.26 -4.42
C TRP A 75 -12.09 25.46 -5.11
N MET A 76 -11.55 25.27 -6.30
CA MET A 76 -10.94 26.36 -7.07
C MET A 76 -11.99 27.39 -7.53
N THR A 77 -13.11 26.92 -8.07
CA THR A 77 -14.18 27.82 -8.55
C THR A 77 -14.96 28.50 -7.46
N GLU A 78 -15.14 27.87 -6.31
CA GLU A 78 -15.81 28.43 -5.15
C GLU A 78 -14.83 29.19 -4.19
N GLY A 79 -13.51 29.07 -4.41
CA GLY A 79 -12.48 29.71 -3.60
C GLY A 79 -12.43 29.20 -2.17
N THR A 80 -12.79 27.93 -1.94
CA THR A 80 -12.96 27.32 -0.60
C THR A 80 -11.73 26.54 -0.11
N TYR A 81 -10.63 26.53 -0.85
CA TYR A 81 -9.37 25.93 -0.42
C TYR A 81 -8.51 26.90 0.41
N ASP A 82 -7.52 26.40 1.12
CA ASP A 82 -6.61 27.16 1.97
C ASP A 82 -5.54 27.87 1.11
N LYS A 83 -5.88 29.11 0.70
CA LYS A 83 -5.04 29.91 -0.20
C LYS A 83 -3.69 30.27 0.42
N ASP A 84 -3.66 30.57 1.72
CA ASP A 84 -2.43 30.95 2.42
C ASP A 84 -1.48 29.77 2.55
N TYR A 85 -2.03 28.60 2.84
CA TYR A 85 -1.24 27.37 2.87
C TYR A 85 -0.71 27.02 1.48
N VAL A 86 -1.54 27.07 0.45
CA VAL A 86 -1.12 26.81 -0.93
C VAL A 86 -0.01 27.76 -1.36
N ALA A 87 -0.14 29.05 -1.06
CA ALA A 87 0.88 30.04 -1.45
C ALA A 87 2.24 29.81 -0.77
N THR A 88 2.28 29.17 0.38
CA THR A 88 3.50 29.03 1.19
C THR A 88 4.07 27.61 1.26
N HIS A 89 3.27 26.58 0.99
CA HIS A 89 3.64 25.18 1.21
C HIS A 89 3.49 24.29 -0.04
N VAL A 90 2.86 24.78 -1.11
CA VAL A 90 2.60 23.98 -2.30
C VAL A 90 3.41 24.50 -3.49
N VAL A 91 4.06 23.61 -4.21
CA VAL A 91 4.83 23.93 -5.42
C VAL A 91 4.07 23.41 -6.65
N GLY A 92 3.96 24.23 -7.71
CA GLY A 92 3.33 23.85 -8.97
C GLY A 92 1.80 23.85 -8.94
N PHE A 93 1.20 24.58 -8.01
CA PHE A 93 -0.26 24.69 -7.92
C PHE A 93 -0.88 25.32 -9.17
N ASP A 94 -0.20 26.26 -9.78
CA ASP A 94 -0.59 26.91 -11.03
C ASP A 94 -0.81 25.90 -12.18
N LYS A 95 0.08 24.95 -12.33
CA LYS A 95 -0.05 23.88 -13.33
C LYS A 95 -1.23 22.94 -13.00
N PHE A 96 -1.41 22.62 -11.73
CA PHE A 96 -2.53 21.81 -11.31
C PHE A 96 -3.87 22.53 -11.54
N GLU A 97 -3.93 23.83 -11.23
CA GLU A 97 -5.09 24.66 -11.48
C GLU A 97 -5.40 24.74 -12.99
N ASP A 98 -4.41 24.95 -13.84
CA ASP A 98 -4.58 25.01 -15.29
C ASP A 98 -5.15 23.71 -15.86
N TYR A 99 -4.67 22.57 -15.38
CA TYR A 99 -5.19 21.27 -15.76
C TYR A 99 -6.62 21.05 -15.26
N VAL A 100 -6.90 21.34 -13.98
CA VAL A 100 -8.23 21.13 -13.37
C VAL A 100 -9.28 22.03 -14.01
N LEU A 101 -8.95 23.28 -14.29
CA LEU A 101 -9.85 24.24 -14.94
C LEU A 101 -9.94 24.08 -16.46
N GLY A 102 -9.19 23.12 -17.03
CA GLY A 102 -9.21 22.83 -18.46
C GLY A 102 -8.49 23.85 -19.33
N ARG A 103 -7.60 24.68 -18.76
CA ARG A 103 -6.81 25.64 -19.54
C ARG A 103 -5.74 24.95 -20.37
N GLU A 104 -5.27 23.79 -19.93
CA GLU A 104 -4.23 23.00 -20.61
C GLU A 104 -4.81 22.14 -21.75
N ASP A 105 -5.92 21.44 -21.51
CA ASP A 105 -6.46 20.42 -22.44
C ASP A 105 -7.87 20.77 -23.00
N GLY A 106 -8.40 21.93 -22.64
CA GLY A 106 -9.73 22.37 -23.06
C GLY A 106 -10.88 21.67 -22.33
N VAL A 107 -10.60 20.82 -21.34
CA VAL A 107 -11.60 20.01 -20.64
C VAL A 107 -11.64 20.34 -19.14
N PRO A 108 -12.54 21.23 -18.68
CA PRO A 108 -12.71 21.47 -17.24
C PRO A 108 -13.16 20.20 -16.51
N LYS A 109 -12.52 19.89 -15.39
CA LYS A 109 -12.80 18.69 -14.59
C LYS A 109 -13.97 18.93 -13.63
N THR A 110 -15.11 19.32 -14.20
CA THR A 110 -16.31 19.69 -13.42
C THR A 110 -16.92 18.48 -12.69
N PRO A 111 -17.77 18.70 -11.68
CA PRO A 111 -18.56 17.60 -11.09
C PRO A 111 -19.44 16.85 -12.07
N GLU A 112 -19.97 17.51 -13.10
CA GLU A 112 -20.72 16.88 -14.20
C GLU A 112 -19.81 15.96 -15.04
N TRP A 113 -18.62 16.44 -15.42
CA TRP A 113 -17.61 15.64 -16.12
C TRP A 113 -17.21 14.39 -15.31
N ALA A 114 -17.03 14.53 -14.00
CA ALA A 114 -16.72 13.41 -13.14
C ALA A 114 -17.91 12.46 -12.91
N SER A 115 -19.13 13.00 -12.80
CA SER A 115 -20.34 12.20 -12.65
C SER A 115 -20.53 11.20 -13.79
N ALA A 116 -20.25 11.60 -15.02
CA ALA A 116 -20.31 10.72 -16.20
C ALA A 116 -19.29 9.56 -16.13
N LYS A 117 -18.20 9.69 -15.36
CA LYS A 117 -17.14 8.69 -15.21
C LYS A 117 -17.28 7.83 -13.97
N THR A 118 -17.72 8.44 -12.89
CA THR A 118 -17.77 7.83 -11.57
C THR A 118 -19.12 7.21 -11.24
N HIS A 119 -20.16 7.58 -11.96
CA HIS A 119 -21.56 7.37 -11.67
C HIS A 119 -22.01 7.97 -10.31
N VAL A 120 -21.16 8.77 -9.68
CA VAL A 120 -21.56 9.56 -8.52
C VAL A 120 -22.29 10.81 -9.00
N PRO A 121 -23.51 11.09 -8.53
CA PRO A 121 -24.26 12.28 -8.95
C PRO A 121 -23.47 13.58 -8.69
N GLU A 122 -23.49 14.52 -9.62
CA GLU A 122 -22.72 15.78 -9.52
C GLU A 122 -23.00 16.55 -8.24
N TRP A 123 -24.24 16.57 -7.77
CA TRP A 123 -24.61 17.23 -6.50
C TRP A 123 -24.02 16.54 -5.29
N THR A 124 -23.79 15.22 -5.34
CA THR A 124 -23.13 14.47 -4.27
C THR A 124 -21.63 14.83 -4.22
N ILE A 125 -20.99 14.95 -5.38
CA ILE A 125 -19.58 15.38 -5.48
C ILE A 125 -19.43 16.81 -4.94
N LYS A 126 -20.31 17.73 -5.36
CA LYS A 126 -20.33 19.12 -4.87
C LYS A 126 -20.57 19.19 -3.36
N ALA A 127 -21.51 18.38 -2.85
CA ALA A 127 -21.80 18.33 -1.42
C ALA A 127 -20.60 17.84 -0.61
N LEU A 128 -19.94 16.77 -1.07
CA LEU A 128 -18.72 16.25 -0.44
C LEU A 128 -17.59 17.30 -0.47
N ALA A 129 -17.37 17.93 -1.62
CA ALA A 129 -16.34 18.95 -1.76
C ALA A 129 -16.54 20.11 -0.77
N ARG A 130 -17.76 20.64 -0.68
CA ARG A 130 -18.12 21.74 0.22
C ARG A 130 -18.04 21.34 1.70
N GLU A 131 -18.40 20.12 2.01
CA GLU A 131 -18.30 19.59 3.36
C GLU A 131 -16.84 19.40 3.76
N TRP A 132 -16.05 18.78 2.92
CA TRP A 132 -14.62 18.60 3.14
C TRP A 132 -13.90 19.93 3.31
N ALA A 133 -14.22 20.96 2.53
CA ALA A 133 -13.62 22.28 2.66
C ALA A 133 -13.92 22.97 4.02
N LYS A 134 -14.98 22.56 4.71
CA LYS A 134 -15.40 23.17 5.99
C LYS A 134 -14.88 22.43 7.22
N GLN A 135 -14.40 21.22 7.07
CA GLN A 135 -14.05 20.33 8.17
C GLN A 135 -12.60 19.90 8.09
N ALA A 136 -11.92 19.87 9.24
CA ALA A 136 -10.62 19.21 9.31
C ALA A 136 -10.80 17.72 8.98
N THR A 137 -10.30 17.32 7.83
CA THR A 137 -10.56 15.97 7.27
C THR A 137 -9.28 15.13 7.23
N THR A 138 -9.38 13.93 7.77
CA THR A 138 -8.39 12.89 7.58
C THR A 138 -8.86 11.93 6.50
N VAL A 139 -8.05 11.71 5.48
CA VAL A 139 -8.33 10.72 4.44
C VAL A 139 -7.69 9.40 4.81
N MET A 140 -8.46 8.32 4.68
CA MET A 140 -8.02 6.96 4.94
C MET A 140 -8.29 6.08 3.72
N HIS A 141 -7.22 5.51 3.16
CA HIS A 141 -7.30 4.58 2.03
C HIS A 141 -6.62 3.24 2.34
N PHE A 142 -6.74 2.80 3.55
CA PHE A 142 -6.07 1.62 4.09
C PHE A 142 -6.29 0.38 3.22
N TYR A 143 -5.22 -0.09 2.56
CA TYR A 143 -5.23 -1.16 1.54
C TYR A 143 -6.34 -1.02 0.49
N GLY A 144 -6.77 0.19 0.29
CA GLY A 144 -7.98 0.49 -0.46
C GLY A 144 -7.82 0.51 -1.96
N GLY A 145 -8.69 -0.22 -2.59
CA GLY A 145 -9.21 -0.17 -3.94
C GLY A 145 -8.27 0.39 -5.01
N SER A 146 -8.65 1.51 -5.57
CA SER A 146 -7.97 2.15 -6.69
C SER A 146 -6.55 2.64 -6.42
N TYR A 147 -6.15 2.78 -5.16
CA TYR A 147 -4.78 3.17 -4.78
C TYR A 147 -3.78 2.00 -4.81
N VAL A 148 -4.28 0.77 -4.82
CA VAL A 148 -3.46 -0.44 -4.74
C VAL A 148 -3.72 -1.38 -5.91
N ARG A 149 -4.98 -1.46 -6.37
CA ARG A 149 -5.47 -2.45 -7.32
C ARG A 149 -6.01 -1.78 -8.55
N GLY A 150 -5.38 -1.84 -9.65
CA GLY A 150 -5.91 -1.33 -10.91
C GLY A 150 -4.90 -0.50 -11.68
N PRO A 151 -5.21 -0.18 -12.93
CA PRO A 151 -4.35 0.62 -13.77
C PRO A 151 -4.24 2.04 -13.22
N TYR A 152 -3.04 2.60 -13.33
CA TYR A 152 -2.74 3.98 -12.93
C TYR A 152 -3.08 4.32 -11.47
N SER A 153 -2.99 3.35 -10.56
CA SER A 153 -3.32 3.51 -9.13
C SER A 153 -2.54 4.63 -8.42
N HIS A 154 -1.41 5.05 -8.97
CA HIS A 154 -0.66 6.21 -8.49
C HIS A 154 -1.39 7.54 -8.71
N GLU A 155 -2.29 7.65 -9.69
CA GLU A 155 -2.97 8.91 -9.99
C GLU A 155 -3.96 9.33 -8.90
N PRO A 156 -4.90 8.49 -8.42
CA PRO A 156 -5.74 8.89 -7.30
C PRO A 156 -4.93 9.19 -6.03
N ALA A 157 -3.83 8.49 -5.78
CA ALA A 157 -2.96 8.77 -4.63
C ALA A 157 -2.28 10.15 -4.74
N ARG A 158 -1.77 10.51 -5.93
CA ARG A 158 -1.20 11.83 -6.19
C ARG A 158 -2.24 12.93 -6.01
N LEU A 159 -3.44 12.73 -6.55
CA LEU A 159 -4.54 13.69 -6.45
C LEU A 159 -5.03 13.86 -5.02
N GLU A 160 -5.04 12.80 -4.20
CA GLU A 160 -5.32 12.92 -2.77
C GLU A 160 -4.30 13.84 -2.08
N ALA A 161 -3.01 13.69 -2.39
CA ALA A 161 -1.98 14.59 -1.86
C ALA A 161 -2.20 16.04 -2.32
N CYS A 162 -2.64 16.26 -3.57
CA CYS A 162 -3.00 17.60 -4.05
C CYS A 162 -4.19 18.18 -3.26
N LEU A 163 -5.24 17.40 -3.03
CA LEU A 163 -6.41 17.84 -2.26
C LEU A 163 -6.05 18.15 -0.81
N LEU A 164 -5.25 17.31 -0.18
CA LEU A 164 -4.78 17.56 1.18
C LEU A 164 -3.87 18.79 1.24
N GLY A 165 -3.04 19.02 0.22
CA GLY A 165 -2.29 20.25 0.05
C GLY A 165 -3.18 21.50 -0.04
N MET A 166 -4.30 21.40 -0.75
CA MET A 166 -5.30 22.47 -0.83
C MET A 166 -6.04 22.70 0.49
N GLN A 167 -6.07 21.74 1.38
CA GLN A 167 -6.71 21.84 2.70
C GLN A 167 -5.74 22.18 3.84
N GLY A 168 -4.43 22.16 3.59
CA GLY A 168 -3.41 22.43 4.61
C GLY A 168 -2.91 21.16 5.31
N LEU A 169 -2.39 20.23 4.55
CA LEU A 169 -1.82 18.97 5.05
C LEU A 169 -0.84 19.21 6.21
N GLY A 170 -1.04 18.49 7.29
CA GLY A 170 -0.26 18.63 8.52
C GLY A 170 -0.81 19.63 9.53
N LYS A 171 -1.83 20.43 9.18
CA LYS A 171 -2.60 21.19 10.17
C LYS A 171 -3.36 20.22 11.10
N PRO A 172 -3.71 20.62 12.32
CA PRO A 172 -4.44 19.75 13.25
C PRO A 172 -5.69 19.15 12.63
N GLY A 173 -5.72 17.82 12.49
CA GLY A 173 -6.84 17.07 11.93
C GLY A 173 -6.85 16.90 10.40
N VAL A 174 -5.91 17.50 9.69
CA VAL A 174 -5.76 17.37 8.23
C VAL A 174 -4.62 16.43 7.92
N HIS A 175 -4.94 15.17 7.68
CA HIS A 175 -3.95 14.11 7.52
C HIS A 175 -4.34 13.13 6.43
N GLN A 176 -3.34 12.49 5.88
CA GLN A 176 -3.45 11.22 5.19
C GLN A 176 -3.16 10.12 6.20
N TYR A 177 -4.11 9.23 6.40
CA TYR A 177 -3.91 8.11 7.29
C TYR A 177 -3.72 6.83 6.50
N TYR A 178 -2.47 6.42 6.41
CA TYR A 178 -2.10 5.13 5.86
C TYR A 178 -1.40 4.33 6.95
N LYS A 179 -2.04 3.29 7.43
CA LYS A 179 -1.41 2.38 8.35
C LYS A 179 -0.96 1.14 7.63
N MET A 180 0.30 1.09 7.32
CA MET A 180 0.98 -0.13 6.95
C MET A 180 1.63 -0.71 8.20
N GLY A 181 1.18 -1.88 8.60
CA GLY A 181 1.86 -2.75 9.54
C GLY A 181 2.64 -2.12 10.69
N GLY A 182 2.03 -1.29 11.49
CA GLY A 182 2.56 -0.90 12.79
C GLY A 182 3.87 -0.12 12.87
N ASP A 183 4.64 -0.11 11.80
CA ASP A 183 5.99 0.43 11.83
C ASP A 183 6.05 1.92 11.57
N ASP A 184 5.21 2.42 10.72
CA ASP A 184 5.25 3.80 10.24
C ASP A 184 4.70 4.79 11.24
N HIS A 185 3.64 4.42 11.98
CA HIS A 185 3.14 5.25 13.07
C HIS A 185 4.16 5.50 14.16
N TRP A 186 4.96 4.52 14.39
CA TRP A 186 5.97 4.58 15.41
C TRP A 186 7.01 5.64 15.11
N MET A 187 7.18 5.96 13.87
CA MET A 187 8.17 6.92 13.43
C MET A 187 7.65 8.34 13.37
N ASN A 188 6.36 8.52 13.07
CA ASN A 188 5.81 9.83 12.69
C ASN A 188 4.88 10.47 13.72
N ASP A 189 4.12 9.69 14.51
CA ASP A 189 2.99 10.23 15.27
C ASP A 189 3.19 10.37 16.78
N THR A 190 4.26 9.83 17.34
CA THR A 190 4.53 10.02 18.77
C THR A 190 5.65 11.01 19.01
N PRO A 191 5.46 12.00 19.89
CA PRO A 191 6.56 12.79 20.41
C PRO A 191 7.57 11.84 21.04
N ARG A 192 8.68 11.61 20.38
CA ARG A 192 9.69 10.68 20.90
C ARG A 192 10.74 11.41 21.70
N PRO A 193 11.25 10.75 22.73
CA PRO A 193 12.47 11.24 23.35
C PRO A 193 13.52 11.44 22.25
N LYS A 194 14.17 12.59 22.26
CA LYS A 194 15.24 12.94 21.29
C LYS A 194 16.29 11.84 21.07
N ARG A 195 16.31 10.85 21.94
CA ARG A 195 17.25 9.73 21.92
C ARG A 195 16.90 8.59 20.95
N THR A 196 15.62 8.41 20.63
CA THR A 196 15.19 7.33 19.71
C THR A 196 15.34 7.70 18.24
N ILE A 197 15.20 8.96 17.89
CA ILE A 197 15.40 9.43 16.52
C ILE A 197 16.87 9.35 16.07
N PRO A 198 17.87 9.76 16.90
CA PRO A 198 19.26 9.52 16.57
C PRO A 198 19.62 8.05 16.42
N ASP A 199 19.11 7.18 17.30
CA ASP A 199 19.39 5.74 17.24
C ASP A 199 18.82 5.10 15.96
N MET A 200 17.68 5.59 15.50
CA MET A 200 17.11 5.14 14.22
C MET A 200 17.85 5.74 13.04
N ARG A 201 18.21 7.04 13.11
CA ARG A 201 19.07 7.67 12.09
C ARG A 201 20.44 7.04 12.00
N MET A 202 20.99 6.59 13.13
CA MET A 202 22.25 5.84 13.13
C MET A 202 22.12 4.48 12.44
N LYS A 203 20.93 3.85 12.48
CA LYS A 203 20.64 2.63 11.72
C LYS A 203 20.45 2.90 10.22
N PHE A 204 20.19 4.14 9.87
CA PHE A 204 20.11 4.66 8.50
C PHE A 204 21.28 5.60 8.17
N ASP A 205 22.36 5.54 8.92
CA ASP A 205 23.60 6.25 8.60
C ASP A 205 24.04 5.83 7.19
N PRO A 206 24.34 6.79 6.30
CA PRO A 206 24.83 6.50 4.96
C PRO A 206 26.04 5.56 4.93
N THR A 207 26.84 5.51 5.98
CA THR A 207 27.94 4.56 6.09
C THR A 207 27.46 3.13 6.35
N ILE A 208 26.35 2.97 7.09
CA ILE A 208 25.69 1.68 7.31
C ILE A 208 24.85 1.30 6.08
N GLU A 209 24.19 2.29 5.45
CA GLU A 209 23.46 2.07 4.21
C GLU A 209 24.37 1.71 3.05
N LYS A 210 25.53 2.34 2.93
CA LYS A 210 26.53 1.93 1.94
C LYS A 210 26.95 0.49 2.13
N GLY A 211 27.17 0.04 3.36
CA GLY A 211 27.44 -1.36 3.64
C GLY A 211 26.27 -2.28 3.30
N SER A 212 25.03 -1.88 3.58
CA SER A 212 23.84 -2.68 3.28
C SER A 212 23.42 -2.63 1.80
N THR A 213 23.64 -1.50 1.13
CA THR A 213 23.35 -1.38 -0.31
C THR A 213 24.46 -1.95 -1.18
N GLU A 214 25.71 -1.86 -0.77
CA GLU A 214 26.83 -2.51 -1.46
C GLU A 214 26.80 -4.03 -1.31
N GLU A 215 26.26 -4.53 -0.20
CA GLU A 215 26.12 -5.97 0.07
C GLU A 215 24.74 -6.53 -0.32
N GLY A 216 23.82 -5.68 -0.80
CA GLY A 216 22.48 -6.11 -1.28
C GLY A 216 21.55 -6.58 -0.17
N GLY A 217 21.87 -6.34 1.09
CA GLY A 217 21.04 -6.74 2.22
C GLY A 217 19.98 -5.71 2.62
N PRO A 218 18.88 -6.13 3.26
CA PRO A 218 17.90 -5.21 3.84
C PRO A 218 18.57 -4.37 4.93
N PRO A 219 18.11 -3.12 5.16
CA PRO A 219 18.70 -2.27 6.17
C PRO A 219 18.66 -2.92 7.54
N PRO A 220 19.67 -2.68 8.38
CA PRO A 220 19.78 -3.24 9.73
C PRO A 220 18.56 -3.00 10.64
N ALA A 221 17.72 -2.04 10.29
CA ALA A 221 16.51 -1.73 11.05
C ALA A 221 15.49 -2.88 11.14
N TRP A 222 15.55 -3.85 10.24
CA TRP A 222 14.70 -5.05 10.28
C TRP A 222 15.28 -6.18 11.10
N ASN A 223 16.55 -6.10 11.47
CA ASN A 223 17.18 -7.04 12.39
C ASN A 223 16.82 -6.71 13.82
N ILE A 224 15.66 -7.18 14.24
CA ILE A 224 15.08 -6.88 15.55
C ILE A 224 15.68 -7.74 16.65
N PHE A 225 16.40 -8.78 16.30
CA PHE A 225 17.00 -9.71 17.24
C PHE A 225 18.53 -9.56 17.30
N PRO A 226 19.09 -9.25 18.45
CA PRO A 226 20.53 -9.30 18.64
C PRO A 226 21.06 -10.69 18.27
N GLY A 227 22.01 -10.77 17.36
CA GLY A 227 22.65 -12.02 16.97
C GLY A 227 22.14 -12.71 15.72
N GLN A 228 21.04 -12.27 15.10
CA GLN A 228 20.72 -12.71 13.76
C GLN A 228 21.75 -12.14 12.79
N LYS A 229 22.55 -13.03 12.20
CA LYS A 229 23.28 -12.68 10.99
C LYS A 229 22.23 -12.37 9.93
N GLN A 230 22.32 -11.19 9.30
CA GLN A 230 21.59 -10.95 8.06
C GLN A 230 21.92 -12.12 7.14
N LEU A 231 20.90 -12.84 6.71
CA LEU A 231 21.00 -13.57 5.48
C LEU A 231 21.16 -12.48 4.42
N ALA A 232 22.40 -12.19 4.06
CA ALA A 232 22.70 -11.30 2.98
C ALA A 232 21.94 -11.85 1.78
N VAL A 233 20.95 -11.11 1.31
CA VAL A 233 20.41 -11.37 -0.02
C VAL A 233 21.58 -11.09 -0.95
N SER A 234 22.23 -12.15 -1.39
CA SER A 234 23.47 -12.08 -2.15
C SER A 234 23.27 -11.50 -3.56
N SER A 235 22.05 -11.23 -3.94
CA SER A 235 21.73 -10.74 -5.29
C SER A 235 21.48 -9.22 -5.25
N LYS A 236 22.33 -8.49 -5.97
CA LYS A 236 22.09 -7.09 -6.32
C LYS A 236 20.98 -6.93 -7.36
N GLN A 237 20.48 -8.04 -7.89
CA GLN A 237 19.49 -8.07 -8.95
C GLN A 237 18.08 -7.94 -8.39
N ILE A 238 17.35 -6.96 -8.90
CA ILE A 238 16.02 -6.60 -8.40
C ILE A 238 15.04 -6.64 -9.57
N ILE A 239 13.92 -7.32 -9.34
CA ILE A 239 12.79 -7.34 -10.26
C ILE A 239 11.57 -6.83 -9.51
N PRO A 240 10.97 -5.71 -9.93
CA PRO A 240 9.72 -5.27 -9.34
C PRO A 240 8.62 -6.32 -9.53
N LYS A 241 7.82 -6.55 -8.51
CA LYS A 241 6.71 -7.52 -8.58
C LYS A 241 5.85 -7.39 -9.84
N PRO A 242 5.41 -6.18 -10.27
CA PRO A 242 4.59 -6.03 -11.47
C PRO A 242 5.31 -6.37 -12.77
N GLN A 243 6.63 -6.45 -12.78
CA GLN A 243 7.44 -6.70 -13.97
C GLN A 243 7.99 -8.14 -14.04
N LEU A 244 7.60 -9.03 -13.12
CA LEU A 244 8.09 -10.42 -13.12
C LEU A 244 7.80 -11.13 -14.45
N ALA A 245 6.57 -11.01 -14.96
CA ALA A 245 6.22 -11.62 -16.23
C ALA A 245 7.04 -11.07 -17.40
N GLN A 246 7.26 -9.75 -17.43
CA GLN A 246 8.13 -9.12 -18.44
C GLN A 246 9.57 -9.60 -18.33
N ALA A 247 10.12 -9.65 -17.12
CA ALA A 247 11.49 -10.13 -16.90
C ALA A 247 11.70 -11.56 -17.44
N ILE A 248 10.72 -12.45 -17.25
CA ILE A 248 10.78 -13.82 -17.76
C ILE A 248 10.66 -13.85 -19.29
N LEU A 249 9.61 -13.24 -19.84
CA LEU A 249 9.28 -13.36 -21.26
C LEU A 249 10.27 -12.61 -22.14
N GLU A 250 10.58 -11.38 -21.80
CA GLU A 250 11.49 -10.51 -22.57
C GLU A 250 12.97 -10.73 -22.19
N GLY A 251 13.23 -11.37 -21.03
CA GLY A 251 14.58 -11.58 -20.50
C GLY A 251 15.22 -10.29 -19.97
N SER A 252 14.46 -9.19 -19.91
CA SER A 252 14.93 -7.91 -19.39
C SER A 252 13.80 -7.04 -18.91
N CYS A 253 14.05 -6.23 -17.89
CA CYS A 253 13.19 -5.14 -17.48
C CYS A 253 14.01 -4.06 -16.74
N TRP A 254 13.43 -2.91 -16.56
CA TRP A 254 14.02 -1.88 -15.72
C TRP A 254 12.94 -1.19 -14.89
N SER A 255 13.33 -0.63 -13.76
CA SER A 255 12.49 0.22 -12.94
C SER A 255 13.29 1.33 -12.29
N SER A 256 12.59 2.33 -11.79
CA SER A 256 13.16 3.32 -10.89
C SER A 256 12.35 3.38 -9.61
N GLY A 257 12.99 3.69 -8.51
CA GLY A 257 12.34 3.79 -7.22
C GLY A 257 13.09 3.06 -6.14
N SER A 258 12.56 3.10 -4.93
CA SER A 258 13.10 2.39 -3.79
C SER A 258 12.50 1.00 -3.67
N THR A 259 13.34 0.06 -3.31
CA THR A 259 12.90 -1.29 -2.91
C THR A 259 12.55 -1.36 -1.42
N GLN A 260 12.73 -0.27 -0.69
CA GLN A 260 12.59 -0.19 0.74
C GLN A 260 11.76 1.01 1.16
N GLN A 261 11.01 0.86 2.24
CA GLN A 261 10.05 1.86 2.71
C GLN A 261 10.67 3.14 3.28
N PHE A 262 11.95 3.13 3.64
CA PHE A 262 12.58 4.21 4.41
C PHE A 262 13.90 4.65 3.83
N MET A 263 14.00 4.72 2.51
CA MET A 263 15.22 5.17 1.84
C MET A 263 15.25 6.68 1.70
N HIS A 264 16.45 7.22 1.58
CA HIS A 264 16.65 8.63 1.24
C HIS A 264 15.95 8.97 -0.07
N LEU A 265 15.55 10.23 -0.21
CA LEU A 265 14.81 10.70 -1.39
C LEU A 265 15.58 10.42 -2.68
N GLU A 266 16.87 10.58 -2.67
CA GLU A 266 17.77 10.36 -3.82
C GLU A 266 17.73 8.90 -4.29
N ASP A 267 17.66 7.95 -3.36
CA ASP A 267 17.63 6.52 -3.67
C ASP A 267 16.29 6.08 -4.26
N GLN A 268 15.22 6.83 -4.04
CA GLN A 268 13.91 6.55 -4.62
C GLN A 268 13.88 6.72 -6.15
N PHE A 269 14.85 7.40 -6.70
CA PHE A 269 14.98 7.61 -8.15
C PHE A 269 16.11 6.77 -8.77
N LYS A 270 16.72 5.87 -8.01
CA LYS A 270 17.73 4.96 -8.53
C LYS A 270 17.12 4.07 -9.59
N ARG A 271 17.84 3.89 -10.69
CA ARG A 271 17.46 2.96 -11.75
C ARG A 271 17.99 1.57 -11.43
N TYR A 272 17.11 0.58 -11.56
CA TYR A 272 17.43 -0.84 -11.45
C TYR A 272 17.20 -1.48 -12.80
N GLU A 273 18.12 -2.33 -13.22
CA GLU A 273 18.04 -3.09 -14.46
C GLU A 273 18.11 -4.60 -14.18
N TYR A 274 17.38 -5.36 -14.95
CA TYR A 274 17.38 -6.82 -14.91
C TYR A 274 17.59 -7.36 -16.32
N PRO A 275 18.46 -8.37 -16.53
CA PRO A 275 19.47 -8.83 -15.57
C PRO A 275 20.61 -7.81 -15.42
N ILE A 276 21.27 -7.82 -14.28
CA ILE A 276 22.53 -7.09 -14.13
C ILE A 276 23.65 -7.84 -14.91
N PRO A 277 24.81 -7.23 -15.18
CA PRO A 277 25.93 -7.87 -15.85
C PRO A 277 26.32 -9.21 -15.20
N LYS A 278 26.72 -10.18 -16.00
CA LYS A 278 27.11 -11.52 -15.50
C LYS A 278 28.27 -11.46 -14.53
N GLU A 279 29.22 -10.56 -14.76
CA GLU A 279 30.37 -10.30 -13.89
C GLU A 279 29.96 -9.78 -12.50
N GLU A 280 28.76 -9.22 -12.39
CA GLU A 280 28.15 -8.77 -11.12
C GLU A 280 27.22 -9.82 -10.50
N GLY A 281 27.17 -11.01 -11.09
CA GLY A 281 26.33 -12.11 -10.64
C GLY A 281 24.91 -12.12 -11.25
N GLY A 282 24.71 -11.40 -12.36
CA GLY A 282 23.44 -11.39 -13.08
C GLY A 282 23.10 -12.73 -13.70
N THR A 283 21.84 -13.14 -13.61
CA THR A 283 21.30 -14.35 -14.22
C THR A 283 19.84 -14.16 -14.57
N GLU A 284 19.37 -14.91 -15.57
CA GLU A 284 17.94 -15.00 -15.85
C GLU A 284 17.24 -15.90 -14.81
N ILE A 285 15.91 -15.80 -14.74
CA ILE A 285 15.10 -16.66 -13.88
C ILE A 285 14.88 -18.00 -14.58
N HIS A 286 15.26 -19.08 -13.94
CA HIS A 286 15.06 -20.45 -14.41
C HIS A 286 14.18 -21.27 -13.47
N MET A 287 14.08 -20.88 -12.21
CA MET A 287 13.28 -21.56 -11.20
C MET A 287 12.44 -20.58 -10.42
N ILE A 288 11.23 -20.99 -10.08
CA ILE A 288 10.31 -20.23 -9.22
C ILE A 288 9.94 -21.11 -8.03
N TRP A 289 10.15 -20.62 -6.82
CA TRP A 289 9.66 -21.24 -5.60
C TRP A 289 8.67 -20.29 -4.91
N MET A 290 7.46 -20.75 -4.65
CA MET A 290 6.40 -19.94 -4.10
C MET A 290 5.84 -20.54 -2.81
N ASP A 291 5.82 -19.74 -1.78
CA ASP A 291 5.11 -19.99 -0.51
C ASP A 291 3.71 -19.34 -0.48
N ASN A 292 3.43 -18.46 -1.41
CA ASN A 292 2.17 -17.77 -1.56
C ASN A 292 1.75 -17.71 -3.05
N PRO A 293 1.08 -18.77 -3.56
CA PRO A 293 0.81 -18.96 -4.97
C PRO A 293 -0.42 -18.20 -5.48
N CYS A 294 -0.41 -16.87 -5.37
CA CYS A 294 -1.54 -16.03 -5.79
C CYS A 294 -1.16 -14.93 -6.80
N ARG A 295 -0.03 -15.06 -7.50
CA ARG A 295 0.48 -14.01 -8.40
C ARG A 295 -0.43 -13.74 -9.58
N THR A 296 -1.00 -14.79 -10.16
CA THR A 296 -1.91 -14.67 -11.32
C THR A 296 -3.20 -13.94 -10.99
N THR A 297 -3.57 -13.85 -9.74
CA THR A 297 -4.81 -13.19 -9.29
C THR A 297 -4.59 -11.95 -8.46
N CYS A 298 -3.48 -11.89 -7.70
CA CYS A 298 -3.19 -10.74 -6.83
C CYS A 298 -2.36 -9.64 -7.48
N TRP A 299 -1.60 -9.99 -8.54
CA TRP A 299 -0.73 -9.05 -9.23
C TRP A 299 -1.32 -8.62 -10.57
N ASN A 300 -0.78 -7.56 -11.14
CA ASN A 300 -1.24 -7.04 -12.42
C ASN A 300 -0.92 -8.01 -13.54
N ASP A 301 -1.81 -8.05 -14.55
CA ASP A 301 -1.62 -8.83 -15.77
C ASP A 301 -1.43 -10.34 -15.54
N GLY A 302 -2.42 -10.96 -14.91
CA GLY A 302 -2.40 -12.39 -14.58
C GLY A 302 -2.26 -13.29 -15.82
N PHE A 303 -2.82 -12.93 -16.96
CA PHE A 303 -2.67 -13.70 -18.20
C PHE A 303 -1.21 -13.72 -18.68
N LYS A 304 -0.53 -12.59 -18.63
CA LYS A 304 0.90 -12.49 -18.95
C LYS A 304 1.75 -13.27 -17.93
N THR A 305 1.33 -13.30 -16.67
CA THR A 305 1.98 -14.12 -15.64
C THR A 305 1.83 -15.61 -15.94
N VAL A 306 0.66 -16.08 -16.37
CA VAL A 306 0.45 -17.47 -16.80
C VAL A 306 1.34 -17.81 -18.01
N GLU A 307 1.42 -16.91 -18.99
CA GLU A 307 2.31 -17.08 -20.15
C GLU A 307 3.77 -17.17 -19.72
N ALA A 308 4.20 -16.32 -18.80
CA ALA A 308 5.56 -16.34 -18.29
C ALA A 308 5.89 -17.63 -17.54
N PHE A 309 4.99 -18.13 -16.70
CA PHE A 309 5.20 -19.38 -15.96
C PHE A 309 5.22 -20.62 -16.87
N ARG A 310 4.57 -20.55 -18.02
CA ARG A 310 4.62 -21.59 -19.06
C ARG A 310 5.76 -21.42 -20.05
N SER A 311 6.57 -20.38 -19.89
CA SER A 311 7.72 -20.15 -20.77
C SER A 311 8.75 -21.26 -20.61
N PRO A 312 9.36 -21.75 -21.71
CA PRO A 312 10.44 -22.74 -21.64
C PRO A 312 11.70 -22.24 -20.92
N LYS A 313 11.79 -20.95 -20.59
CA LYS A 313 12.86 -20.40 -19.75
C LYS A 313 12.73 -20.83 -18.29
N ILE A 314 11.51 -21.12 -17.83
CA ILE A 314 11.26 -21.59 -16.47
C ILE A 314 11.31 -23.12 -16.48
N GLU A 315 12.35 -23.65 -15.89
CA GLU A 315 12.65 -25.09 -15.88
C GLU A 315 11.90 -25.81 -14.75
N THR A 316 11.59 -25.11 -13.66
CA THR A 316 10.94 -25.72 -12.49
C THR A 316 10.13 -24.68 -11.72
N ILE A 317 8.92 -25.05 -11.37
CA ILE A 317 8.04 -24.29 -10.45
C ILE A 317 7.72 -25.17 -9.25
N VAL A 318 8.12 -24.74 -8.07
CA VAL A 318 7.81 -25.36 -6.79
C VAL A 318 6.80 -24.50 -6.05
N VAL A 319 5.74 -25.10 -5.56
CA VAL A 319 4.77 -24.46 -4.67
C VAL A 319 4.74 -25.17 -3.34
N GLN A 320 4.91 -24.42 -2.28
CA GLN A 320 4.84 -24.85 -0.90
C GLN A 320 3.63 -24.14 -0.26
N HIS A 321 2.50 -24.83 -0.12
CA HIS A 321 1.27 -24.18 0.33
C HIS A 321 0.24 -25.16 0.90
N LEU A 322 -0.71 -24.64 1.69
CA LEU A 322 -1.82 -25.37 2.32
C LEU A 322 -2.90 -25.80 1.31
N TRP A 323 -3.14 -24.95 0.29
CA TRP A 323 -4.27 -25.06 -0.61
C TRP A 323 -3.85 -25.11 -2.07
N LEU A 324 -4.62 -25.76 -2.90
CA LEU A 324 -4.49 -25.68 -4.34
C LEU A 324 -5.03 -24.35 -4.85
N GLU A 325 -4.23 -23.31 -4.72
CA GLU A 325 -4.55 -21.98 -5.24
C GLU A 325 -4.22 -21.84 -6.73
N ASN A 326 -4.53 -20.67 -7.31
CA ASN A 326 -4.48 -20.46 -8.74
C ASN A 326 -3.12 -20.77 -9.38
N ASP A 327 -2.02 -20.34 -8.76
CA ASP A 327 -0.67 -20.56 -9.33
C ASP A 327 -0.21 -22.01 -9.12
N THR A 328 -0.79 -22.72 -8.18
CA THR A 328 -0.46 -24.12 -7.88
C THR A 328 -0.74 -25.05 -9.07
N VAL A 329 -1.72 -24.71 -9.92
CA VAL A 329 -2.01 -25.49 -11.14
C VAL A 329 -0.91 -25.39 -12.20
N LEU A 330 0.05 -24.49 -12.02
CA LEU A 330 1.21 -24.28 -12.90
C LEU A 330 2.48 -24.90 -12.33
N ALA A 331 2.42 -25.48 -11.11
CA ALA A 331 3.59 -26.05 -10.45
C ALA A 331 3.96 -27.42 -11.01
N ASP A 332 5.26 -27.67 -11.09
CA ASP A 332 5.83 -28.99 -11.36
C ASP A 332 5.90 -29.84 -10.09
N ILE A 333 6.14 -29.18 -8.95
CA ILE A 333 6.25 -29.82 -7.64
C ILE A 333 5.36 -29.06 -6.66
N ILE A 334 4.52 -29.79 -5.95
CA ILE A 334 3.68 -29.28 -4.88
C ILE A 334 4.13 -29.93 -3.57
N LEU A 335 4.51 -29.09 -2.62
CA LEU A 335 4.86 -29.47 -1.26
C LEU A 335 3.70 -29.06 -0.34
N PRO A 336 2.85 -30.00 0.10
CA PRO A 336 1.77 -29.69 1.01
C PRO A 336 2.34 -29.37 2.39
N ILE A 337 1.93 -28.22 2.94
CA ILE A 337 2.36 -27.81 4.27
C ILE A 337 1.23 -27.91 5.29
N ASN A 338 1.61 -27.96 6.54
CA ASN A 338 0.68 -28.01 7.67
C ASN A 338 -0.11 -26.71 7.79
N THR A 339 -1.33 -26.83 8.28
CA THR A 339 -2.08 -25.67 8.78
C THR A 339 -1.57 -25.30 10.17
N LYS A 340 -1.93 -24.11 10.64
CA LYS A 340 -1.60 -23.66 12.01
C LYS A 340 -2.21 -24.55 13.12
N LEU A 341 -3.17 -25.40 12.81
CA LEU A 341 -3.69 -26.38 13.76
C LEU A 341 -2.86 -27.66 13.82
N GLU A 342 -2.04 -27.91 12.82
CA GLU A 342 -1.28 -29.13 12.61
C GLU A 342 0.20 -29.01 12.99
N GLU A 343 0.64 -27.85 13.48
CA GLU A 343 2.05 -27.62 13.82
C GLU A 343 2.22 -26.85 15.13
N GLU A 344 3.43 -26.94 15.68
CA GLU A 344 3.90 -26.04 16.71
C GLU A 344 4.71 -24.92 16.09
N ASP A 345 4.44 -23.67 16.46
CA ASP A 345 5.15 -22.53 15.92
C ASP A 345 5.28 -21.41 16.95
N ILE A 346 6.18 -20.51 16.67
CA ILE A 346 6.40 -19.29 17.47
C ILE A 346 5.97 -18.08 16.63
N GLY A 347 4.78 -17.61 16.91
CA GLY A 347 4.25 -16.41 16.28
C GLY A 347 4.71 -15.14 17.00
N ARG A 348 4.92 -14.08 16.23
CA ARG A 348 5.13 -12.75 16.76
C ARG A 348 3.86 -11.91 16.56
N MET A 349 3.30 -11.40 17.64
CA MET A 349 2.29 -10.35 17.55
C MET A 349 2.98 -9.03 17.16
N SER A 350 3.22 -8.84 15.86
CA SER A 350 3.93 -7.63 15.41
C SER A 350 3.07 -6.70 14.60
N ALA A 351 2.09 -7.23 13.92
CA ALA A 351 1.33 -6.44 12.97
C ALA A 351 0.44 -5.43 13.70
N GLY A 352 0.71 -4.18 13.52
CA GLY A 352 -0.10 -3.06 14.00
C GLY A 352 -0.24 -2.96 15.52
N GLY A 353 0.22 -3.93 16.24
CA GLY A 353 0.10 -4.04 17.68
C GLY A 353 1.42 -3.83 18.40
N ARG A 354 2.18 -2.81 18.07
CA ARG A 354 3.38 -2.47 18.87
C ARG A 354 3.09 -2.05 20.29
N SER A 355 1.85 -1.83 20.61
CA SER A 355 1.37 -1.68 21.98
C SER A 355 1.25 -3.01 22.72
N VAL A 356 1.34 -4.13 22.00
CA VAL A 356 1.32 -5.47 22.59
C VAL A 356 2.60 -6.19 22.19
N HIS A 357 3.54 -6.28 23.12
CA HIS A 357 4.72 -7.11 22.97
C HIS A 357 4.37 -8.51 23.48
N GLY A 358 4.16 -9.44 22.55
CA GLY A 358 3.85 -10.82 22.87
C GLY A 358 4.55 -11.77 21.92
N ILE A 359 5.04 -12.87 22.45
CA ILE A 359 5.38 -14.06 21.70
C ILE A 359 4.15 -14.96 21.79
N LEU A 360 3.59 -15.33 20.67
CA LEU A 360 2.56 -16.36 20.60
C LEU A 360 3.25 -17.70 20.46
N MET A 361 2.92 -18.61 21.34
CA MET A 361 3.26 -20.02 21.18
C MET A 361 2.04 -20.69 20.59
N GLU A 362 2.14 -21.19 19.40
CA GLU A 362 1.13 -22.04 18.78
C GLU A 362 1.45 -23.48 19.16
N ASN A 363 0.46 -24.17 19.71
CA ASN A 363 0.57 -25.58 20.01
C ASN A 363 -0.22 -26.37 18.97
N GLN A 364 0.34 -27.48 18.53
CA GLN A 364 -0.35 -28.42 17.67
C GLN A 364 -1.66 -28.87 18.32
N ALA A 365 -2.75 -28.73 17.58
CA ALA A 365 -4.09 -29.10 18.03
C ALA A 365 -4.56 -30.43 17.46
N ILE A 366 -4.10 -30.77 16.26
CA ILE A 366 -4.40 -32.02 15.54
C ILE A 366 -3.14 -32.56 14.86
N ASP A 367 -3.11 -33.86 14.59
CA ASP A 367 -2.04 -34.43 13.77
C ASP A 367 -2.11 -33.94 12.33
N PRO A 368 -0.95 -33.82 11.63
CA PRO A 368 -0.91 -33.46 10.21
C PRO A 368 -1.81 -34.36 9.36
N ILE A 369 -2.51 -33.76 8.40
CA ILE A 369 -3.44 -34.47 7.53
C ILE A 369 -2.72 -34.88 6.23
N GLY A 370 -2.74 -36.19 5.93
CA GLY A 370 -2.16 -36.71 4.70
C GLY A 370 -0.64 -36.70 4.70
N GLU A 371 -0.04 -36.06 3.71
CA GLU A 371 1.41 -35.97 3.51
C GLU A 371 1.97 -34.56 3.83
N SER A 372 1.19 -33.72 4.53
CA SER A 372 1.64 -32.39 4.90
C SER A 372 2.76 -32.44 5.94
N LEU A 373 3.70 -31.52 5.80
CA LEU A 373 4.82 -31.32 6.72
C LEU A 373 4.88 -29.84 7.14
N SER A 374 5.64 -29.56 8.16
CA SER A 374 5.95 -28.18 8.52
C SER A 374 6.68 -27.47 7.37
N ASP A 375 6.44 -26.21 7.19
CA ASP A 375 7.16 -25.35 6.21
C ASP A 375 8.53 -24.89 6.74
N TYR A 376 8.89 -25.34 7.94
CA TYR A 376 10.13 -25.02 8.65
C TYR A 376 11.25 -26.01 8.36
#